data_9e11906de0e8e40a357728dccaaf0bf2
#
_entry.id   9e11906de0e8e40a357728dccaaf0bf2
#
_cell.length_a   1.000
_cell.length_b   1.000
_cell.length_c   1.000
_cell.angle_alpha   90.00
_cell.angle_beta   90.00
_cell.angle_gamma   90.00
#
_symmetry.space_group_name_H-M   'P 1'
#
loop_
_entity.id
_entity.type
_entity.pdbx_description
1 polymer ?
#
loop_
_entity_poly.entity_id
_entity_poly.type
_entity_poly.pdbx_seq_one_letter_code
_entity_poly.pdbx_strand_id
1 'polypeptide(L)'
;MREWNFSARMIMAQDQNALVWLDMEMTGLDPDQDKVIELAVVVTNSQLDVIAESAVWVVHQSDAVLDGMDDWNRNTHGKSGLVAKVKASVLSESEVESQCLDFLKRHVPLGKSPMCGNSICQDRRFMARHMPKLETYFHYRNLDVXXXXYREHFLRL
;
A
#
# COMPACT_ATOMS: atom_id res chain seq x y z
N MET A 1 44.20 -23.59 -8.74
CA MET A 1 42.77 -23.75 -8.97
C MET A 1 42.03 -22.64 -8.23
N ARG A 2 41.45 -21.72 -8.97
CA ARG A 2 40.68 -20.62 -8.39
C ARG A 2 39.21 -21.03 -8.35
N GLU A 3 38.68 -21.21 -7.16
CA GLU A 3 37.28 -21.47 -6.97
C GLU A 3 36.49 -20.17 -7.25
N TRP A 4 35.75 -20.17 -8.32
CA TRP A 4 34.80 -19.09 -8.63
C TRP A 4 33.55 -19.33 -7.80
N ASN A 5 33.49 -18.63 -6.68
CA ASN A 5 32.30 -18.66 -5.85
C ASN A 5 31.26 -17.74 -6.50
N PHE A 6 30.52 -18.28 -7.45
CA PHE A 6 29.36 -17.61 -8.00
C PHE A 6 28.25 -17.72 -6.97
N SER A 7 28.16 -16.75 -6.07
CA SER A 7 26.93 -16.52 -5.33
C SER A 7 25.91 -16.08 -6.37
N ALA A 8 25.19 -17.05 -6.90
CA ALA A 8 24.06 -16.78 -7.78
C ALA A 8 23.02 -16.06 -6.90
N ARG A 9 22.98 -14.73 -6.98
CA ARG A 9 21.83 -13.95 -6.58
C ARG A 9 20.71 -14.48 -7.47
N MET A 10 19.87 -15.32 -6.90
CA MET A 10 18.62 -15.70 -7.54
C MET A 10 17.82 -14.41 -7.70
N ILE A 11 17.91 -13.83 -8.89
CA ILE A 11 16.99 -12.78 -9.28
C ILE A 11 15.65 -13.50 -9.43
N MET A 12 14.82 -13.37 -8.42
CA MET A 12 13.45 -13.88 -8.50
C MET A 12 12.80 -13.23 -9.72
N ALA A 13 12.41 -14.05 -10.69
CA ALA A 13 11.76 -13.55 -11.89
C ALA A 13 10.44 -12.90 -11.49
N GLN A 14 10.14 -11.74 -12.07
CA GLN A 14 8.86 -11.08 -11.90
C GLN A 14 7.73 -12.01 -12.38
N ASP A 15 6.63 -12.05 -11.62
CA ASP A 15 5.43 -12.81 -11.98
C ASP A 15 4.38 -11.87 -12.57
N GLN A 16 4.12 -12.01 -13.88
CA GLN A 16 3.14 -11.17 -14.58
C GLN A 16 1.69 -11.48 -14.19
N ASN A 17 1.44 -12.58 -13.48
CA ASN A 17 0.12 -12.96 -12.96
C ASN A 17 -0.01 -12.68 -11.46
N ALA A 18 1.00 -12.06 -10.85
CA ALA A 18 0.98 -11.74 -9.43
C ALA A 18 -0.11 -10.70 -9.13
N LEU A 19 -0.63 -10.79 -7.91
CA LEU A 19 -1.60 -9.85 -7.36
C LEU A 19 -0.90 -9.00 -6.29
N VAL A 20 -1.12 -7.70 -6.36
CA VAL A 20 -0.55 -6.76 -5.39
C VAL A 20 -1.68 -6.27 -4.47
N TRP A 21 -1.64 -6.74 -3.24
CA TRP A 21 -2.59 -6.38 -2.18
C TRP A 21 -2.01 -5.22 -1.41
N LEU A 22 -2.78 -4.16 -1.23
CA LEU A 22 -2.30 -3.04 -0.45
C LEU A 22 -3.39 -2.49 0.47
N ASP A 23 -2.92 -1.80 1.49
CA ASP A 23 -3.75 -1.13 2.45
C ASP A 23 -3.08 0.20 2.81
N MET A 24 -3.86 1.27 2.82
CA MET A 24 -3.39 2.60 3.15
C MET A 24 -4.22 3.16 4.31
N GLU A 25 -3.54 3.85 5.21
CA GLU A 25 -4.22 4.66 6.21
C GLU A 25 -4.05 6.14 5.85
N MET A 26 -5.10 6.89 6.06
CA MET A 26 -5.16 8.31 5.73
C MET A 26 -5.72 9.12 6.90
N THR A 27 -5.56 10.44 6.84
CA THR A 27 -6.10 11.35 7.87
C THR A 27 -7.60 11.58 7.73
N GLY A 28 -8.18 11.16 6.61
CA GLY A 28 -9.60 11.30 6.32
C GLY A 28 -9.95 10.70 4.97
N LEU A 29 -11.07 11.10 4.39
CA LEU A 29 -11.63 10.46 3.19
C LEU A 29 -11.50 11.29 1.91
N ASP A 30 -11.02 12.53 2.00
CA ASP A 30 -10.93 13.45 0.85
C ASP A 30 -9.47 13.58 0.39
N PRO A 31 -9.09 12.99 -0.74
CA PRO A 31 -7.68 13.04 -1.19
C PRO A 31 -7.17 14.46 -1.50
N ASP A 32 -8.06 15.45 -1.66
CA ASP A 32 -7.63 16.84 -1.86
C ASP A 32 -7.30 17.56 -0.54
N GLN A 33 -7.84 17.08 0.56
CA GLN A 33 -7.65 17.69 1.89
C GLN A 33 -6.79 16.83 2.81
N ASP A 34 -6.93 15.53 2.69
CA ASP A 34 -6.33 14.56 3.60
C ASP A 34 -5.02 14.01 3.05
N LYS A 35 -4.27 13.35 3.93
CA LYS A 35 -2.89 12.88 3.65
C LYS A 35 -2.78 11.39 3.95
N VAL A 36 -1.84 10.75 3.24
CA VAL A 36 -1.45 9.36 3.49
C VAL A 36 -0.58 9.33 4.75
N ILE A 37 -0.84 8.39 5.64
CA ILE A 37 -0.05 8.22 6.88
C ILE A 37 0.57 6.83 7.01
N GLU A 38 0.06 5.81 6.30
CA GLU A 38 0.67 4.47 6.31
C GLU A 38 0.37 3.76 4.99
N LEU A 39 1.31 2.91 4.56
CA LEU A 39 1.15 2.05 3.38
C LEU A 39 1.81 0.70 3.67
N ALA A 40 1.11 -0.39 3.35
CA ALA A 40 1.65 -1.75 3.42
C ALA A 40 1.24 -2.53 2.17
N VAL A 41 2.11 -3.43 1.71
CA VAL A 41 1.90 -4.18 0.47
C VAL A 41 2.27 -5.65 0.66
N VAL A 42 1.43 -6.53 0.12
CA VAL A 42 1.72 -7.97 0.02
C VAL A 42 1.58 -8.37 -1.46
N VAL A 43 2.54 -9.13 -1.95
CA VAL A 43 2.48 -9.69 -3.32
C VAL A 43 2.18 -11.19 -3.19
N THR A 44 1.15 -11.65 -3.91
CA THR A 44 0.83 -13.08 -3.99
C THR A 44 0.89 -13.55 -5.44
N ASN A 45 1.00 -14.86 -5.62
CA ASN A 45 0.73 -15.45 -6.94
C ASN A 45 -0.80 -15.51 -7.17
N SER A 46 -1.23 -16.04 -8.31
CA SER A 46 -2.66 -16.13 -8.66
C SER A 46 -3.42 -17.16 -7.79
N GLN A 47 -2.72 -18.03 -7.07
CA GLN A 47 -3.29 -18.99 -6.13
C GLN A 47 -3.34 -18.46 -4.69
N LEU A 48 -2.91 -17.19 -4.48
CA LEU A 48 -2.89 -16.49 -3.21
C LEU A 48 -1.77 -16.94 -2.24
N ASP A 49 -0.76 -17.66 -2.77
CA ASP A 49 0.44 -17.91 -1.96
C ASP A 49 1.26 -16.62 -1.91
N VAL A 50 1.74 -16.27 -0.73
CA VAL A 50 2.53 -15.06 -0.52
C VAL A 50 3.90 -15.20 -1.18
N ILE A 51 4.22 -14.28 -2.09
CA ILE A 51 5.53 -14.18 -2.75
C ILE A 51 6.45 -13.26 -1.92
N ALA A 52 5.91 -12.12 -1.47
CA ALA A 52 6.69 -11.10 -0.76
C ALA A 52 5.78 -10.21 0.07
N GLU A 53 6.33 -9.71 1.19
CA GLU A 53 5.69 -8.71 2.03
C GLU A 53 6.62 -7.51 2.13
N SER A 54 6.06 -6.31 2.05
CA SER A 54 6.83 -5.09 2.21
C SER A 54 7.05 -4.77 3.70
N ALA A 55 7.92 -3.80 3.96
CA ALA A 55 7.87 -3.08 5.23
C ALA A 55 6.52 -2.36 5.34
N VAL A 56 6.10 -2.04 6.54
CA VAL A 56 5.01 -1.10 6.76
C VAL A 56 5.65 0.28 6.75
N TRP A 57 5.31 1.09 5.75
CA TRP A 57 5.86 2.44 5.62
C TRP A 57 4.93 3.44 6.31
N VAL A 58 5.48 4.14 7.28
CA VAL A 58 4.75 5.20 7.97
C VAL A 58 5.24 6.54 7.44
N VAL A 59 4.31 7.35 6.92
CA VAL A 59 4.60 8.66 6.33
C VAL A 59 4.55 9.72 7.43
N HIS A 60 5.58 10.55 7.50
CA HIS A 60 5.58 11.69 8.42
C HIS A 60 4.54 12.73 7.99
N GLN A 61 3.77 13.22 8.94
CA GLN A 61 2.88 14.38 8.74
C GLN A 61 3.06 15.34 9.91
N SER A 62 2.84 16.63 9.63
CA SER A 62 2.97 17.68 10.64
C SER A 62 1.89 17.56 11.71
N ASP A 63 2.16 18.13 12.87
CA ASP A 63 1.15 18.24 13.95
C ASP A 63 -0.12 18.93 13.45
N ALA A 64 0.01 19.97 12.61
CA ALA A 64 -1.15 20.68 12.05
C ALA A 64 -2.06 19.77 11.23
N VAL A 65 -1.46 18.86 10.42
CA VAL A 65 -2.22 17.87 9.64
C VAL A 65 -2.94 16.90 10.57
N LEU A 66 -2.23 16.37 11.57
CA LEU A 66 -2.80 15.39 12.51
C LEU A 66 -3.89 15.99 13.39
N ASP A 67 -3.71 17.25 13.83
CA ASP A 67 -4.70 17.96 14.64
C ASP A 67 -5.96 18.30 13.82
N GLY A 68 -5.83 18.36 12.50
CA GLY A 68 -6.96 18.59 11.59
C GLY A 68 -7.84 17.37 11.35
N MET A 69 -7.42 16.19 11.79
CA MET A 69 -8.23 14.96 11.63
C MET A 69 -9.57 15.09 12.37
N ASP A 70 -10.63 14.49 11.83
CA ASP A 70 -11.90 14.38 12.53
C ASP A 70 -11.77 13.47 13.76
N ASP A 71 -12.78 13.50 14.62
CA ASP A 71 -12.76 12.77 15.90
C ASP A 71 -12.63 11.25 15.71
N TRP A 72 -13.25 10.71 14.66
CA TRP A 72 -13.19 9.25 14.40
C TRP A 72 -11.76 8.83 14.04
N ASN A 73 -11.14 9.55 13.08
CA ASN A 73 -9.78 9.26 12.64
C ASN A 73 -8.77 9.50 13.77
N ARG A 74 -8.93 10.59 14.50
CA ARG A 74 -8.07 10.91 15.65
C ARG A 74 -8.12 9.81 16.70
N ASN A 75 -9.32 9.33 17.04
CA ASN A 75 -9.49 8.28 18.05
C ASN A 75 -8.96 6.93 17.54
N THR A 76 -9.28 6.56 16.31
CA THR A 76 -8.89 5.28 15.73
C THR A 76 -7.37 5.17 15.61
N HIS A 77 -6.74 6.17 14.99
CA HIS A 77 -5.29 6.16 14.79
C HIS A 77 -4.52 6.44 16.08
N GLY A 78 -5.13 7.16 17.03
CA GLY A 78 -4.55 7.37 18.36
C GLY A 78 -4.50 6.07 19.15
N LYS A 79 -5.61 5.33 19.19
CA LYS A 79 -5.71 4.05 19.92
C LYS A 79 -4.80 2.98 19.34
N SER A 80 -4.63 2.95 18.02
CA SER A 80 -3.72 1.99 17.37
C SER A 80 -2.24 2.34 17.56
N GLY A 81 -1.93 3.55 18.03
CA GLY A 81 -0.57 4.06 18.17
C GLY A 81 0.00 4.62 16.87
N LEU A 82 -0.79 4.67 15.80
CA LEU A 82 -0.32 5.14 14.49
C LEU A 82 0.06 6.62 14.53
N VAL A 83 -0.70 7.47 15.26
CA VAL A 83 -0.39 8.91 15.38
C VAL A 83 1.04 9.10 15.92
N ALA A 84 1.42 8.35 16.95
CA ALA A 84 2.77 8.44 17.53
C ALA A 84 3.84 8.01 16.51
N LYS A 85 3.56 6.95 15.74
CA LYS A 85 4.47 6.47 14.67
C LYS A 85 4.63 7.52 13.56
N VAL A 86 3.54 8.17 13.17
CA VAL A 86 3.53 9.21 12.12
C VAL A 86 4.40 10.41 12.57
N LYS A 87 4.25 10.84 13.82
CA LYS A 87 5.07 11.93 14.38
C LYS A 87 6.55 11.57 14.42
N ALA A 88 6.87 10.31 14.76
CA ALA A 88 8.24 9.84 14.87
C ALA A 88 8.89 9.51 13.51
N SER A 89 8.08 9.28 12.49
CA SER A 89 8.60 8.93 11.16
C SER A 89 9.37 10.11 10.54
N VAL A 90 10.36 9.76 9.72
CA VAL A 90 11.15 10.73 8.93
C VAL A 90 10.89 10.59 7.44
N LEU A 91 10.00 9.67 7.03
CA LEU A 91 9.74 9.39 5.62
C LEU A 91 8.66 10.32 5.07
N SER A 92 8.95 10.97 3.97
CA SER A 92 7.97 11.74 3.19
C SER A 92 7.12 10.81 2.31
N GLU A 93 6.01 11.32 1.80
CA GLU A 93 5.17 10.59 0.83
C GLU A 93 6.01 10.17 -0.39
N SER A 94 6.88 11.04 -0.90
CA SER A 94 7.67 10.73 -2.09
C SER A 94 8.74 9.66 -1.82
N GLU A 95 9.29 9.63 -0.60
CA GLU A 95 10.24 8.57 -0.21
C GLU A 95 9.52 7.22 -0.09
N VAL A 96 8.33 7.20 0.50
CA VAL A 96 7.52 5.98 0.59
C VAL A 96 7.12 5.50 -0.81
N GLU A 97 6.70 6.41 -1.68
CA GLU A 97 6.40 6.09 -3.09
C GLU A 97 7.61 5.41 -3.76
N SER A 98 8.80 6.00 -3.60
CA SER A 98 10.02 5.47 -4.20
C SER A 98 10.36 4.08 -3.66
N GLN A 99 10.29 3.90 -2.34
CA GLN A 99 10.60 2.61 -1.70
C GLN A 99 9.61 1.53 -2.11
N CYS A 100 8.32 1.88 -2.20
CA CYS A 100 7.28 0.94 -2.63
C CYS A 100 7.50 0.55 -4.10
N LEU A 101 7.81 1.51 -4.97
CA LEU A 101 8.15 1.23 -6.37
C LEU A 101 9.33 0.28 -6.48
N ASP A 102 10.39 0.49 -5.71
CA ASP A 102 11.57 -0.37 -5.72
C ASP A 102 11.20 -1.80 -5.26
N PHE A 103 10.31 -1.90 -4.27
CA PHE A 103 9.79 -3.19 -3.82
C PHE A 103 9.02 -3.88 -4.97
N LEU A 104 8.07 -3.17 -5.59
CA LEU A 104 7.23 -3.77 -6.65
C LEU A 104 8.07 -4.20 -7.87
N LYS A 105 9.05 -3.41 -8.26
CA LYS A 105 9.93 -3.72 -9.42
C LYS A 105 10.67 -5.05 -9.26
N ARG A 106 10.89 -5.49 -8.04
CA ARG A 106 11.55 -6.79 -7.79
C ARG A 106 10.61 -7.98 -8.01
N HIS A 107 9.30 -7.77 -7.98
CA HIS A 107 8.32 -8.86 -7.91
C HIS A 107 7.32 -8.89 -9.05
N VAL A 108 6.91 -7.73 -9.57
CA VAL A 108 5.85 -7.65 -10.58
C VAL A 108 6.26 -6.70 -11.71
N PRO A 109 5.92 -7.03 -12.97
CA PRO A 109 6.21 -6.12 -14.08
C PRO A 109 5.22 -4.96 -14.14
N LEU A 110 5.70 -3.85 -14.71
CA LEU A 110 4.91 -2.62 -14.90
C LEU A 110 3.58 -2.93 -15.62
N GLY A 111 2.49 -2.42 -15.07
CA GLY A 111 1.18 -2.42 -15.72
C GLY A 111 0.46 -3.76 -15.75
N LYS A 112 0.96 -4.78 -15.04
CA LYS A 112 0.38 -6.14 -15.10
C LYS A 112 -0.54 -6.46 -13.92
N SER A 113 -0.13 -6.11 -12.70
CA SER A 113 -0.94 -6.45 -11.53
C SER A 113 -2.07 -5.46 -11.31
N PRO A 114 -3.31 -5.95 -11.04
CA PRO A 114 -4.35 -5.08 -10.53
C PRO A 114 -3.99 -4.60 -9.12
N MET A 115 -4.57 -3.49 -8.71
CA MET A 115 -4.50 -3.03 -7.33
C MET A 115 -5.59 -3.79 -6.55
N CYS A 116 -5.19 -4.56 -5.54
CA CYS A 116 -6.08 -5.46 -4.80
C CYS A 116 -6.22 -5.00 -3.34
N GLY A 117 -7.43 -5.06 -2.80
CA GLY A 117 -7.69 -4.70 -1.41
C GLY A 117 -9.15 -4.53 -1.10
N ASN A 118 -9.43 -4.13 0.13
CA ASN A 118 -10.79 -3.85 0.59
C ASN A 118 -11.11 -2.36 0.34
N SER A 119 -12.19 -2.09 -0.38
CA SER A 119 -12.57 -0.73 -0.79
C SER A 119 -11.42 -0.02 -1.51
N ILE A 120 -10.68 -0.76 -2.29
CA ILE A 120 -9.39 -0.38 -2.87
C ILE A 120 -9.47 0.87 -3.77
N CYS A 121 -10.66 1.20 -4.26
CA CYS A 121 -10.85 2.41 -5.05
C CYS A 121 -10.53 3.67 -4.24
N GLN A 122 -10.77 3.64 -2.93
CA GLN A 122 -10.45 4.76 -2.05
C GLN A 122 -8.93 4.94 -1.91
N ASP A 123 -8.21 3.81 -1.68
CA ASP A 123 -6.74 3.82 -1.65
C ASP A 123 -6.19 4.34 -2.98
N ARG A 124 -6.76 3.87 -4.10
CA ARG A 124 -6.31 4.29 -5.43
C ARG A 124 -6.48 5.78 -5.66
N ARG A 125 -7.58 6.38 -5.16
CA ARG A 125 -7.79 7.84 -5.27
C ARG A 125 -6.68 8.60 -4.54
N PHE A 126 -6.33 8.18 -3.33
CA PHE A 126 -5.24 8.78 -2.56
C PHE A 126 -3.90 8.57 -3.26
N MET A 127 -3.64 7.35 -3.75
CA MET A 127 -2.40 7.05 -4.46
C MET A 127 -2.25 7.93 -5.72
N ALA A 128 -3.31 8.07 -6.49
CA ALA A 128 -3.30 8.90 -7.70
C ALA A 128 -2.97 10.37 -7.38
N ARG A 129 -3.46 10.86 -6.24
CA ARG A 129 -3.25 12.25 -5.81
C ARG A 129 -1.87 12.48 -5.19
N HIS A 130 -1.40 11.55 -4.36
CA HIS A 130 -0.20 11.73 -3.52
C HIS A 130 1.02 10.94 -3.96
N MET A 131 0.81 9.83 -4.70
CA MET A 131 1.87 8.92 -5.15
C MET A 131 1.63 8.51 -6.61
N PRO A 132 1.59 9.49 -7.54
CA PRO A 132 1.16 9.20 -8.91
C PRO A 132 2.09 8.27 -9.69
N LYS A 133 3.39 8.24 -9.38
CA LYS A 133 4.33 7.30 -10.02
C LYS A 133 4.00 5.87 -9.62
N LEU A 134 3.64 5.66 -8.35
CA LEU A 134 3.24 4.35 -7.85
C LEU A 134 1.91 3.93 -8.46
N GLU A 135 0.94 4.84 -8.52
CA GLU A 135 -0.38 4.54 -9.11
C GLU A 135 -0.24 4.06 -10.56
N THR A 136 0.59 4.72 -11.36
CA THR A 136 0.77 4.35 -12.77
C THR A 136 1.52 3.02 -12.97
N TYR A 137 2.11 2.47 -11.91
CA TYR A 137 2.77 1.16 -11.98
C TYR A 137 1.77 0.01 -12.07
N PHE A 138 0.56 0.20 -11.55
CA PHE A 138 -0.50 -0.82 -11.53
C PHE A 138 -1.22 -0.91 -12.87
N HIS A 139 -1.84 -2.06 -13.10
CA HIS A 139 -2.85 -2.21 -14.13
C HIS A 139 -4.03 -1.27 -13.81
N TYR A 140 -4.74 -0.80 -14.82
CA TYR A 140 -5.87 0.14 -14.60
C TYR A 140 -7.05 -0.51 -13.84
N ARG A 141 -7.15 -1.83 -13.82
CA ARG A 141 -8.22 -2.56 -13.12
C ARG A 141 -7.88 -2.75 -11.64
N ASN A 142 -8.93 -2.81 -10.84
CA ASN A 142 -8.84 -3.13 -9.41
C ASN A 142 -9.45 -4.49 -9.14
N LEU A 143 -9.00 -5.12 -8.06
CA LEU A 143 -9.66 -6.29 -7.48
C LEU A 143 -10.08 -5.91 -6.06
N ASP A 144 -11.42 -5.64 -5.88
CA ASP A 144 -11.97 -5.14 -4.62
C ASP A 144 -12.65 -6.29 -3.88
N VAL A 145 -12.27 -6.56 -2.66
CA VAL A 145 -12.84 -7.61 -1.81
C VAL A 145 -13.87 -7.11 -0.80
N UNK A 146 -14.13 -5.95 -1.06
CA UNK A 146 -15.12 -5.32 -0.23
C UNK A 146 -16.50 -5.92 -0.34
N UNK A 147 -16.60 -6.45 -1.13
CA UNK A 147 -17.79 -7.20 -1.37
C UNK A 147 -17.91 -8.37 -0.41
N UNK A 148 -17.02 -8.63 0.02
CA UNK A 148 -17.07 -9.60 1.01
C UNK A 148 -17.58 -9.13 2.32
N UNK A 149 -17.34 -8.05 2.50
CA UNK A 149 -17.86 -7.42 3.66
C UNK A 149 -19.34 -7.08 3.54
N TYR A 150 -19.56 -6.67 2.50
CA TYR A 150 -21.00 -6.33 2.26
C TYR A 150 -21.88 -7.57 2.07
N ARG A 151 -21.31 -8.65 1.70
CA ARG A 151 -22.07 -9.89 1.43
C ARG A 151 -22.88 -10.34 2.65
N GLU A 152 -22.31 -10.29 3.84
CA GLU A 152 -23.02 -10.66 5.06
C GLU A 152 -24.19 -9.72 5.37
N HIS A 153 -24.03 -8.45 5.00
CA HIS A 153 -25.09 -7.45 5.19
C HIS A 153 -26.26 -7.69 4.23
N PHE A 154 -25.94 -7.97 2.96
CA PHE A 154 -26.97 -8.24 1.94
C PHE A 154 -27.71 -9.55 2.15
N LEU A 155 -27.06 -10.55 2.73
CA LEU A 155 -27.69 -11.84 2.99
C LEU A 155 -28.65 -11.83 4.20
N ARG A 156 -28.71 -10.69 4.91
CA ARG A 156 -29.66 -10.50 6.03
C ARG A 156 -30.90 -9.70 5.62
N LEU A 157 -31.03 -9.33 4.34
CA LEU A 157 -32.20 -8.69 3.78
C LEU A 157 -33.04 -9.71 3.02
#